data_f07e3e364f1ee467caa6a088105352ed
#
_entry.id   f07e3e364f1ee467caa6a088105352ed
#
_cell.length_a   1.000
_cell.length_b   1.000
_cell.length_c   1.000
_cell.angle_alpha   90.00
_cell.angle_beta   90.00
_cell.angle_gamma   90.00
#
_symmetry.space_group_name_H-M   'P 1'
#
loop_
_entity.id
_entity.type
_entity.pdbx_description
1 polymer ?
#
loop_
_entity_poly.entity_id
_entity_poly.type
_entity_poly.pdbx_seq_one_letter_code
_entity_poly.pdbx_strand_id
1 'polypeptide(L)'
;MQNKDSIQNTVIIGLGLCFVCAAIISFIAVGLKQTQKQNVILDQQKKIVAAADLESFYGSVTKAYDSIEEIVVDLDTGNLTEIDPKNYDLSKELQDNSKFINLTSSEDIATIKVRENFSKVFLEYRDGELNTVILPVRGYGLWGILYGLSLI
;
A
#
# COMPACT_ATOMS: atom_id res chain seq x y z
N MET A 1 -28.45 47.75 -24.44
CA MET A 1 -27.39 46.75 -24.77
C MET A 1 -26.60 46.52 -23.53
N GLN A 2 -26.79 45.37 -22.87
CA GLN A 2 -25.97 44.99 -21.72
C GLN A 2 -24.54 44.73 -22.22
N ASN A 3 -23.56 45.38 -21.59
CA ASN A 3 -22.14 45.19 -21.87
C ASN A 3 -21.80 43.73 -21.57
N LYS A 4 -21.68 42.91 -22.62
CA LYS A 4 -21.27 41.51 -22.54
C LYS A 4 -19.83 41.31 -22.02
N ASP A 5 -19.07 42.39 -22.04
CA ASP A 5 -17.64 42.39 -21.68
C ASP A 5 -17.36 42.99 -20.29
N SER A 6 -18.35 42.94 -19.38
CA SER A 6 -18.14 43.37 -17.99
C SER A 6 -17.24 42.33 -17.27
N ILE A 7 -16.22 42.81 -16.54
CA ILE A 7 -15.33 42.00 -15.69
C ILE A 7 -16.15 41.08 -14.79
N GLN A 8 -17.29 41.54 -14.28
CA GLN A 8 -18.22 40.75 -13.48
C GLN A 8 -18.76 39.51 -14.22
N ASN A 9 -19.16 39.68 -15.51
CA ASN A 9 -19.64 38.56 -16.31
C ASN A 9 -18.54 37.53 -16.58
N THR A 10 -17.33 37.98 -16.85
CA THR A 10 -16.18 37.10 -17.04
C THR A 10 -15.87 36.29 -15.77
N VAL A 11 -15.91 36.93 -14.63
CA VAL A 11 -15.67 36.25 -13.32
C VAL A 11 -16.79 35.25 -13.02
N ILE A 12 -18.06 35.62 -13.24
CA ILE A 12 -19.21 34.71 -12.97
C ILE A 12 -19.15 33.50 -13.91
N ILE A 13 -18.85 33.69 -15.19
CA ILE A 13 -18.74 32.57 -16.14
C ILE A 13 -17.55 31.66 -15.77
N GLY A 14 -16.40 32.25 -15.41
CA GLY A 14 -15.22 31.51 -15.00
C GLY A 14 -15.46 30.66 -13.74
N LEU A 15 -16.07 31.28 -12.71
CA LEU A 15 -16.44 30.56 -11.48
C LEU A 15 -17.48 29.47 -11.73
N GLY A 16 -18.49 29.76 -12.58
CA GLY A 16 -19.51 28.77 -12.95
C GLY A 16 -18.90 27.56 -13.68
N LEU A 17 -18.00 27.81 -14.61
CA LEU A 17 -17.29 26.72 -15.33
C LEU A 17 -16.42 25.89 -14.39
N CYS A 18 -15.65 26.55 -13.51
CA CYS A 18 -14.83 25.86 -12.51
C CYS A 18 -15.69 24.98 -11.58
N PHE A 19 -16.83 25.50 -11.14
CA PHE A 19 -17.74 24.74 -10.27
C PHE A 19 -18.31 23.50 -10.96
N VAL A 20 -18.75 23.64 -12.22
CA VAL A 20 -19.26 22.51 -13.00
C VAL A 20 -18.18 21.46 -13.21
N CYS A 21 -16.96 21.87 -13.62
CA CYS A 21 -15.84 20.94 -13.78
C CYS A 21 -15.47 20.23 -12.48
N ALA A 22 -15.41 20.97 -11.36
CA ALA A 22 -15.10 20.39 -10.06
C ALA A 22 -16.18 19.39 -9.61
N ALA A 23 -17.46 19.67 -9.84
CA ALA A 23 -18.55 18.76 -9.54
C ALA A 23 -18.47 17.45 -10.34
N ILE A 24 -18.19 17.54 -11.64
CA ILE A 24 -18.03 16.36 -12.52
C ILE A 24 -16.85 15.51 -12.05
N ILE A 25 -15.68 16.12 -11.82
CA ILE A 25 -14.49 15.41 -11.36
C ILE A 25 -14.74 14.73 -10.02
N SER A 26 -15.36 15.44 -9.07
CA SER A 26 -15.68 14.88 -7.76
C SER A 26 -16.62 13.69 -7.83
N PHE A 27 -17.65 13.74 -8.67
CA PHE A 27 -18.58 12.64 -8.87
C PHE A 27 -17.90 11.40 -9.44
N ILE A 28 -17.06 11.58 -10.47
CA ILE A 28 -16.27 10.50 -11.06
C ILE A 28 -15.29 9.90 -10.04
N ALA A 29 -14.57 10.75 -9.30
CA ALA A 29 -13.59 10.32 -8.30
C ALA A 29 -14.24 9.47 -7.18
N VAL A 30 -15.41 9.89 -6.69
CA VAL A 30 -16.15 9.13 -5.67
C VAL A 30 -16.65 7.81 -6.22
N GLY A 31 -17.21 7.81 -7.46
CA GLY A 31 -17.72 6.60 -8.10
C GLY A 31 -16.63 5.55 -8.37
N LEU A 32 -15.42 5.98 -8.70
CA LEU A 32 -14.29 5.09 -9.00
C LEU A 32 -13.53 4.62 -7.75
N LYS A 33 -13.72 5.23 -6.59
CA LYS A 33 -12.95 4.95 -5.37
C LYS A 33 -12.97 3.47 -4.96
N GLN A 34 -14.12 2.81 -5.10
CA GLN A 34 -14.27 1.39 -4.76
C GLN A 34 -13.44 0.49 -5.70
N THR A 35 -13.54 0.75 -7.00
CA THR A 35 -12.78 0.02 -8.03
C THR A 35 -11.27 0.24 -7.88
N GLN A 36 -10.86 1.46 -7.58
CA GLN A 36 -9.46 1.78 -7.30
C GLN A 36 -8.90 0.99 -6.11
N LYS A 37 -9.68 0.89 -5.00
CA LYS A 37 -9.27 0.07 -3.84
C LYS A 37 -9.11 -1.41 -4.20
N GLN A 38 -10.05 -1.97 -4.95
CA GLN A 38 -9.96 -3.36 -5.40
C GLN A 38 -8.75 -3.58 -6.31
N ASN A 39 -8.50 -2.66 -7.24
CA ASN A 39 -7.34 -2.75 -8.12
C ASN A 39 -6.00 -2.67 -7.36
N VAL A 40 -5.91 -1.83 -6.32
CA VAL A 40 -4.71 -1.74 -5.46
C VAL A 40 -4.47 -3.07 -4.74
N ILE A 41 -5.52 -3.70 -4.19
CA ILE A 41 -5.39 -5.00 -3.53
C ILE A 41 -4.92 -6.07 -4.52
N LEU A 42 -5.55 -6.14 -5.70
CA LEU A 42 -5.16 -7.08 -6.76
C LEU A 42 -3.73 -6.85 -7.24
N ASP A 43 -3.29 -5.60 -7.35
CA ASP A 43 -1.91 -5.27 -7.74
C ASP A 43 -0.90 -5.71 -6.68
N GLN A 44 -1.22 -5.53 -5.40
CA GLN A 44 -0.40 -6.05 -4.29
C GLN A 44 -0.31 -7.57 -4.32
N GLN A 45 -1.43 -8.28 -4.49
CA GLN A 45 -1.46 -9.74 -4.63
C GLN A 45 -0.60 -10.22 -5.81
N LYS A 46 -0.74 -9.58 -6.97
CA LYS A 46 0.09 -9.87 -8.15
C LYS A 46 1.59 -9.70 -7.87
N LYS A 47 1.97 -8.64 -7.18
CA LYS A 47 3.37 -8.38 -6.84
C LYS A 47 3.94 -9.45 -5.90
N ILE A 48 3.17 -9.88 -4.90
CA ILE A 48 3.57 -10.93 -3.96
C ILE A 48 3.74 -12.27 -4.69
N VAL A 49 2.75 -12.65 -5.48
CA VAL A 49 2.77 -13.89 -6.27
C VAL A 49 3.90 -13.89 -7.30
N ALA A 50 4.11 -12.76 -7.99
CA ALA A 50 5.18 -12.62 -8.98
C ALA A 50 6.56 -12.63 -8.33
N ALA A 51 6.73 -12.02 -7.16
CA ALA A 51 8.01 -12.03 -6.45
C ALA A 51 8.46 -13.45 -6.12
N ALA A 52 7.53 -14.31 -5.71
CA ALA A 52 7.81 -15.71 -5.35
C ALA A 52 7.65 -16.70 -6.52
N ASP A 53 7.42 -16.22 -7.74
CA ASP A 53 7.17 -17.03 -8.97
C ASP A 53 6.09 -18.11 -8.78
N LEU A 54 5.08 -17.81 -7.96
CA LEU A 54 4.04 -18.78 -7.63
C LEU A 54 3.02 -18.96 -8.74
N GLU A 55 2.88 -17.99 -9.65
CA GLU A 55 1.93 -18.08 -10.76
C GLU A 55 2.28 -19.23 -11.71
N SER A 56 3.56 -19.49 -11.94
CA SER A 56 4.03 -20.61 -12.78
C SER A 56 3.64 -21.96 -12.18
N PHE A 57 3.60 -22.08 -10.86
CA PHE A 57 3.24 -23.30 -10.15
C PHE A 57 1.72 -23.50 -10.03
N TYR A 58 0.98 -22.45 -9.64
CA TYR A 58 -0.47 -22.54 -9.37
C TYR A 58 -1.36 -22.23 -10.59
N GLY A 59 -0.77 -21.72 -11.68
CA GLY A 59 -1.45 -21.44 -12.95
C GLY A 59 -2.36 -20.20 -12.95
N SER A 60 -2.51 -19.51 -11.81
CA SER A 60 -3.19 -18.21 -11.73
C SER A 60 -2.84 -17.46 -10.45
N VAL A 61 -2.86 -16.12 -10.52
CA VAL A 61 -2.57 -15.23 -9.38
C VAL A 61 -3.50 -15.51 -8.19
N THR A 62 -4.79 -15.70 -8.44
CA THR A 62 -5.77 -15.92 -7.36
C THR A 62 -5.49 -17.21 -6.61
N LYS A 63 -5.27 -18.32 -7.33
CA LYS A 63 -4.95 -19.61 -6.70
C LYS A 63 -3.62 -19.57 -5.95
N ALA A 64 -2.63 -18.90 -6.53
CA ALA A 64 -1.34 -18.72 -5.90
C ALA A 64 -1.46 -17.90 -4.60
N TYR A 65 -2.27 -16.85 -4.61
CA TYR A 65 -2.46 -16.04 -3.42
C TYR A 65 -3.27 -16.74 -2.34
N ASP A 66 -4.22 -17.59 -2.72
CA ASP A 66 -5.01 -18.42 -1.77
C ASP A 66 -4.16 -19.45 -1.02
N SER A 67 -2.95 -19.80 -1.54
CA SER A 67 -1.98 -20.67 -0.86
C SER A 67 -1.07 -19.92 0.12
N ILE A 68 -1.16 -18.59 0.17
CA ILE A 68 -0.34 -17.73 1.04
C ILE A 68 -1.10 -17.45 2.33
N GLU A 69 -0.47 -17.75 3.46
CA GLU A 69 -0.94 -17.34 4.77
C GLU A 69 -0.32 -15.97 5.12
N GLU A 70 -1.18 -15.01 5.49
CA GLU A 70 -0.74 -13.71 6.00
C GLU A 70 -0.68 -13.75 7.52
N ILE A 71 0.44 -13.35 8.09
CA ILE A 71 0.63 -13.23 9.53
C ILE A 71 1.21 -11.85 9.88
N VAL A 72 1.05 -11.43 11.13
CA VAL A 72 1.74 -10.25 11.67
C VAL A 72 2.69 -10.69 12.75
N VAL A 73 3.95 -10.29 12.61
CA VAL A 73 5.02 -10.63 13.57
C VAL A 73 5.50 -9.38 14.30
N ASP A 74 5.89 -9.56 15.54
CA ASP A 74 6.62 -8.59 16.34
C ASP A 74 8.10 -8.62 15.93
N LEU A 75 8.62 -7.50 15.43
CA LEU A 75 9.98 -7.40 14.91
C LEU A 75 11.07 -7.36 16.00
N ASP A 76 10.71 -7.14 17.25
CA ASP A 76 11.66 -7.17 18.38
C ASP A 76 11.86 -8.57 18.92
N THR A 77 10.78 -9.36 18.98
CA THR A 77 10.80 -10.69 19.57
C THR A 77 10.80 -11.83 18.55
N GLY A 78 10.39 -11.53 17.30
CA GLY A 78 10.18 -12.52 16.25
C GLY A 78 8.92 -13.39 16.44
N ASN A 79 8.09 -13.07 17.42
CA ASN A 79 6.90 -13.86 17.74
C ASN A 79 5.70 -13.46 16.87
N LEU A 80 4.81 -14.44 16.67
CA LEU A 80 3.49 -14.21 16.10
C LEU A 80 2.66 -13.32 17.01
N THR A 81 1.87 -12.43 16.42
CA THR A 81 0.92 -11.58 17.13
C THR A 81 -0.52 -12.00 16.86
N GLU A 82 -1.43 -11.57 17.72
CA GLU A 82 -2.87 -11.76 17.51
C GLU A 82 -3.50 -10.69 16.59
N ILE A 83 -2.68 -9.83 16.00
CA ILE A 83 -3.15 -8.76 15.09
C ILE A 83 -3.65 -9.40 13.79
N ASP A 84 -4.92 -9.14 13.44
CA ASP A 84 -5.48 -9.57 12.16
C ASP A 84 -4.73 -8.91 10.99
N PRO A 85 -4.08 -9.70 10.12
CA PRO A 85 -3.32 -9.16 8.99
C PRO A 85 -4.16 -8.28 8.03
N LYS A 86 -5.47 -8.52 7.94
CA LYS A 86 -6.38 -7.73 7.10
C LYS A 86 -6.58 -6.31 7.62
N ASN A 87 -6.42 -6.11 8.92
CA ASN A 87 -6.56 -4.81 9.58
C ASN A 87 -5.23 -4.09 9.74
N TYR A 88 -4.11 -4.77 9.50
CA TYR A 88 -2.78 -4.19 9.58
C TYR A 88 -2.48 -3.28 8.38
N ASP A 89 -2.05 -2.06 8.66
CA ASP A 89 -1.68 -1.05 7.66
C ASP A 89 -0.42 -0.31 8.13
N LEU A 90 0.69 -0.58 7.46
CA LEU A 90 1.99 0.03 7.77
C LEU A 90 1.94 1.56 7.80
N SER A 91 1.14 2.18 6.91
CA SER A 91 1.03 3.64 6.87
C SER A 91 0.38 4.22 8.11
N LYS A 92 -0.54 3.48 8.73
CA LYS A 92 -1.16 3.85 10.01
C LYS A 92 -0.22 3.59 11.19
N GLU A 93 0.50 2.46 11.16
CA GLU A 93 1.49 2.14 12.21
C GLU A 93 2.57 3.25 12.29
N LEU A 94 3.05 3.74 11.15
CA LEU A 94 4.06 4.81 11.10
C LEU A 94 3.54 6.22 11.44
N GLN A 95 2.23 6.40 11.65
CA GLN A 95 1.65 7.66 12.12
C GLN A 95 1.50 7.70 13.65
N ASP A 96 1.59 6.57 14.32
CA ASP A 96 1.46 6.44 15.77
C ASP A 96 2.84 6.23 16.39
N ASN A 97 3.31 7.22 17.15
CA ASN A 97 4.63 7.22 17.79
C ASN A 97 4.85 6.04 18.76
N SER A 98 3.80 5.37 19.20
CA SER A 98 3.90 4.18 20.09
C SER A 98 4.15 2.88 19.31
N LYS A 99 4.06 2.91 17.98
CA LYS A 99 4.05 1.72 17.11
C LYS A 99 5.29 1.60 16.23
N PHE A 100 6.24 2.49 16.38
CA PHE A 100 7.52 2.42 15.71
C PHE A 100 8.66 2.86 16.62
N ILE A 101 9.87 2.48 16.28
CA ILE A 101 11.09 2.95 16.94
C ILE A 101 11.88 3.85 16.00
N ASN A 102 12.57 4.84 16.57
CA ASN A 102 13.56 5.64 15.84
C ASN A 102 14.86 4.87 15.78
N LEU A 103 15.39 4.71 14.58
CA LEU A 103 16.67 4.06 14.35
C LEU A 103 17.82 5.04 14.58
N THR A 104 18.89 4.56 15.20
CA THR A 104 20.15 5.32 15.29
C THR A 104 20.88 5.28 13.96
N SER A 105 21.80 6.22 13.72
CA SER A 105 22.54 6.28 12.46
C SER A 105 23.39 5.02 12.17
N SER A 106 23.71 4.24 13.20
CA SER A 106 24.45 2.97 13.07
C SER A 106 23.53 1.79 12.71
N GLU A 107 22.26 1.88 13.04
CA GLU A 107 21.25 0.83 12.77
C GLU A 107 20.53 1.07 11.45
N ASP A 108 20.43 2.34 11.02
CA ASP A 108 19.66 2.76 9.85
C ASP A 108 20.44 2.64 8.54
N ILE A 109 20.83 1.42 8.19
CA ILE A 109 21.55 1.12 6.94
C ILE A 109 20.69 1.47 5.71
N ALA A 110 19.39 1.29 5.81
CA ALA A 110 18.42 1.54 4.73
C ALA A 110 17.93 2.99 4.64
N THR A 111 18.41 3.86 5.55
CA THR A 111 18.07 5.29 5.61
C THR A 111 16.56 5.57 5.71
N ILE A 112 15.84 4.71 6.46
CA ILE A 112 14.38 4.78 6.64
C ILE A 112 13.97 5.58 7.88
N LYS A 113 14.92 5.91 8.77
CA LYS A 113 14.79 6.68 10.02
C LYS A 113 13.97 6.00 11.12
N VAL A 114 12.91 5.32 10.77
CA VAL A 114 12.00 4.65 11.71
C VAL A 114 11.72 3.23 11.26
N ARG A 115 11.57 2.31 12.22
CA ARG A 115 11.16 0.93 11.99
C ARG A 115 9.87 0.67 12.77
N GLU A 116 8.88 0.12 12.10
CA GLU A 116 7.65 -0.38 12.74
C GLU A 116 7.95 -1.46 13.79
N ASN A 117 7.11 -1.58 14.81
CA ASN A 117 7.24 -2.63 15.82
C ASN A 117 6.70 -3.98 15.28
N PHE A 118 5.71 -3.93 14.43
CA PHE A 118 5.07 -5.10 13.84
C PHE A 118 5.20 -5.08 12.33
N SER A 119 5.28 -6.24 11.71
CA SER A 119 5.30 -6.33 10.24
C SER A 119 4.45 -7.48 9.74
N LYS A 120 3.79 -7.28 8.60
CA LYS A 120 3.07 -8.34 7.89
C LYS A 120 4.08 -9.21 7.17
N VAL A 121 3.95 -10.52 7.31
CA VAL A 121 4.77 -11.54 6.66
C VAL A 121 3.85 -12.48 5.90
N PHE A 122 4.30 -12.98 4.76
CA PHE A 122 3.54 -13.90 3.93
C PHE A 122 4.26 -15.24 3.89
N LEU A 123 3.53 -16.30 4.23
CA LEU A 123 4.03 -17.67 4.28
C LEU A 123 3.38 -18.49 3.18
N GLU A 124 4.17 -19.12 2.34
CA GLU A 124 3.68 -20.06 1.35
C GLU A 124 3.99 -21.47 1.81
N TYR A 125 2.93 -22.27 1.89
CA TYR A 125 3.02 -23.69 2.24
C TYR A 125 2.81 -24.55 1.01
N ARG A 126 3.62 -25.60 0.90
CA ARG A 126 3.52 -26.59 -0.17
C ARG A 126 3.52 -27.98 0.45
N ASP A 127 2.50 -28.78 0.13
CA ASP A 127 2.30 -30.12 0.69
C ASP A 127 2.31 -30.16 2.24
N GLY A 128 1.91 -29.05 2.88
CA GLY A 128 1.85 -28.90 4.34
C GLY A 128 3.17 -28.47 5.00
N GLU A 129 4.22 -28.26 4.21
CA GLU A 129 5.51 -27.74 4.68
C GLU A 129 5.69 -26.26 4.27
N LEU A 130 6.33 -25.49 5.15
CA LEU A 130 6.68 -24.10 4.83
C LEU A 130 7.76 -24.10 3.74
N ASN A 131 7.41 -23.55 2.58
CA ASN A 131 8.29 -23.54 1.42
C ASN A 131 8.97 -22.18 1.22
N THR A 132 8.23 -21.10 1.37
CA THR A 132 8.75 -19.74 1.13
C THR A 132 8.20 -18.76 2.15
N VAL A 133 9.08 -17.92 2.68
CA VAL A 133 8.72 -16.77 3.51
C VAL A 133 8.96 -15.49 2.70
N ILE A 134 7.93 -14.66 2.55
CA ILE A 134 7.99 -13.42 1.80
C ILE A 134 7.92 -12.26 2.78
N LEU A 135 8.99 -11.49 2.85
CA LEU A 135 9.14 -10.38 3.77
C LEU A 135 9.02 -9.04 3.04
N PRO A 136 8.16 -8.12 3.48
CA PRO A 136 8.20 -6.76 3.00
C PRO A 136 9.48 -6.09 3.49
N VAL A 137 10.17 -5.44 2.56
CA VAL A 137 11.38 -4.68 2.85
C VAL A 137 11.23 -3.25 2.33
N ARG A 138 11.92 -2.31 2.96
CA ARG A 138 11.91 -0.92 2.51
C ARG A 138 13.29 -0.28 2.68
N GLY A 139 13.56 0.70 1.84
CA GLY A 139 14.81 1.46 1.89
C GLY A 139 14.66 2.80 1.20
N TYR A 140 15.55 3.71 1.49
CA TYR A 140 15.53 5.05 0.88
C TYR A 140 16.16 4.99 -0.52
N GLY A 141 15.37 5.38 -1.52
CA GLY A 141 15.82 5.52 -2.90
C GLY A 141 16.06 6.97 -3.28
N LEU A 142 16.36 7.22 -4.55
CA LEU A 142 16.70 8.56 -5.06
C LEU A 142 15.56 9.58 -4.86
N TRP A 143 14.31 9.16 -4.95
CA TRP A 143 13.12 10.03 -4.91
C TRP A 143 12.23 9.81 -3.69
N GLY A 144 12.59 8.89 -2.80
CA GLY A 144 11.81 8.56 -1.61
C GLY A 144 12.00 7.12 -1.17
N ILE A 145 11.14 6.68 -0.25
CA ILE A 145 11.18 5.31 0.26
C ILE A 145 10.66 4.35 -0.82
N LEU A 146 11.47 3.34 -1.13
CA LEU A 146 11.12 2.22 -1.99
C LEU A 146 10.63 1.06 -1.11
N TYR A 147 9.62 0.37 -1.60
CA TYR A 147 9.08 -0.83 -0.99
C TYR A 147 9.33 -2.02 -1.90
N GLY A 148 9.80 -3.11 -1.34
CA GLY A 148 10.10 -4.34 -2.04
C GLY A 148 9.68 -5.58 -1.26
N LEU A 149 9.94 -6.74 -1.83
CA LEU A 149 9.73 -8.04 -1.20
C LEU A 149 11.05 -8.81 -1.24
N SER A 150 11.40 -9.44 -0.12
CA SER A 150 12.54 -10.37 -0.01
C SER A 150 11.99 -11.77 0.23
N LEU A 151 12.61 -12.76 -0.36
CA LEU A 151 12.26 -14.17 -0.26
C LEU A 151 13.32 -14.89 0.57
N ILE A 152 12.87 -15.77 1.42
CA ILE A 152 13.70 -16.68 2.23
C ILE A 152 13.16 -18.10 2.12
#